data_e75effd40f1b6cd29b3e690348fd8c80
#
_entry.id   e75effd40f1b6cd29b3e690348fd8c80
#
_cell.length_a   1.000
_cell.length_b   1.000
_cell.length_c   1.000
_cell.angle_alpha   90.00
_cell.angle_beta   90.00
_cell.angle_gamma   90.00
#
_symmetry.space_group_name_H-M   'P 1'
#
loop_
_entity.id
_entity.type
_entity.pdbx_description
1 polymer ?
#
loop_
_entity_poly.entity_id
_entity_poly.type
_entity_poly.pdbx_seq_one_letter_code
_entity_poly.pdbx_strand_id
1 'polypeptide(L)'
;MLARMLTITQALHDRIVEHARADHPDEACGVVAGPAGSDRPERFVPMLNAARSPTFYEFDSTDLLKLYRELDDRDEEPVVIYHSHTATEAYPSRTDVSYANEPGAHYVLVSTADTDGSGPFQFRSFRIVDGEITEEEVRIVAAY
;
A
#
# COMPACT_ATOMS: atom_id res chain seq x y z
N MET A 1 -21.22 -6.95 3.78
CA MET A 1 -20.49 -7.06 2.50
C MET A 1 -19.34 -6.07 2.50
N LEU A 2 -18.14 -6.53 2.21
CA LEU A 2 -17.01 -5.62 2.10
C LEU A 2 -17.16 -4.73 0.87
N ALA A 3 -16.84 -3.44 1.03
CA ALA A 3 -16.75 -2.55 -0.11
C ALA A 3 -15.68 -3.09 -1.07
N ARG A 4 -16.00 -3.11 -2.37
CA ARG A 4 -15.07 -3.58 -3.41
C ARG A 4 -14.49 -2.40 -4.17
N MET A 5 -14.16 -1.37 -3.43
CA MET A 5 -13.62 -0.13 -3.99
C MET A 5 -12.76 0.57 -2.94
N LEU A 6 -11.60 1.04 -3.38
CA LEU A 6 -10.79 1.96 -2.61
C LEU A 6 -11.11 3.38 -3.09
N THR A 7 -11.54 4.23 -2.18
CA THR A 7 -11.62 5.67 -2.45
C THR A 7 -10.45 6.36 -1.78
N ILE A 8 -9.63 7.04 -2.55
CA ILE A 8 -8.40 7.66 -2.08
C ILE A 8 -8.26 9.06 -2.69
N THR A 9 -7.72 10.00 -1.92
CA THR A 9 -7.48 11.34 -2.46
C THR A 9 -6.34 11.34 -3.46
N GLN A 10 -6.38 12.26 -4.41
CA GLN A 10 -5.30 12.47 -5.38
C GLN A 10 -3.97 12.72 -4.68
N ALA A 11 -3.98 13.49 -3.60
CA ALA A 11 -2.78 13.80 -2.85
C ALA A 11 -2.12 12.53 -2.28
N LEU A 12 -2.89 11.63 -1.70
CA LEU A 12 -2.37 10.37 -1.15
C LEU A 12 -1.90 9.43 -2.26
N HIS A 13 -2.67 9.32 -3.34
CA HIS A 13 -2.28 8.54 -4.52
C HIS A 13 -0.90 9.00 -5.01
N ASP A 14 -0.72 10.31 -5.18
CA ASP A 14 0.52 10.87 -5.70
C ASP A 14 1.70 10.63 -4.75
N ARG A 15 1.47 10.68 -3.45
CA ARG A 15 2.53 10.39 -2.47
C ARG A 15 2.98 8.94 -2.51
N ILE A 16 2.06 8.00 -2.71
CA ILE A 16 2.40 6.58 -2.86
C ILE A 16 3.23 6.37 -4.12
N VAL A 17 2.80 6.93 -5.24
CA VAL A 17 3.53 6.84 -6.52
C VAL A 17 4.92 7.46 -6.41
N GLU A 18 5.02 8.62 -5.79
CA GLU A 18 6.28 9.31 -5.59
C GLU A 18 7.26 8.51 -4.75
N HIS A 19 6.77 7.86 -3.69
CA HIS A 19 7.58 6.98 -2.85
C HIS A 19 8.10 5.76 -3.66
N ALA A 20 7.22 5.15 -4.47
CA ALA A 20 7.60 4.03 -5.33
C ALA A 20 8.71 4.42 -6.32
N ARG A 21 8.62 5.62 -6.88
CA ARG A 21 9.64 6.15 -7.80
C ARG A 21 10.94 6.44 -7.10
N ALA A 22 10.88 7.05 -5.92
CA ALA A 22 12.06 7.44 -5.16
C ALA A 22 12.89 6.25 -4.72
N ASP A 23 12.25 5.14 -4.35
CA ASP A 23 12.93 3.94 -3.86
C ASP A 23 13.38 3.00 -4.98
N HIS A 24 12.83 3.15 -6.20
CA HIS A 24 13.26 2.32 -7.33
C HIS A 24 14.78 2.34 -7.48
N PRO A 25 15.50 1.22 -7.63
CA PRO A 25 15.03 -0.13 -7.99
C PRO A 25 14.64 -1.03 -6.81
N ASP A 26 14.59 -0.53 -5.60
CA ASP A 26 14.10 -1.29 -4.45
C ASP A 26 12.58 -1.13 -4.34
N GLU A 27 11.92 -2.15 -3.77
CA GLU A 27 10.49 -2.05 -3.48
C GLU A 27 10.26 -1.03 -2.36
N ALA A 28 9.35 -0.09 -2.59
CA ALA A 28 8.86 0.82 -1.56
C ALA A 28 7.73 0.13 -0.79
N CYS A 29 7.53 0.53 0.45
CA CYS A 29 6.43 0.02 1.26
C CYS A 29 5.96 1.05 2.27
N GLY A 30 4.73 0.91 2.72
CA GLY A 30 4.16 1.80 3.71
C GLY A 30 2.69 1.53 3.99
N VAL A 31 2.11 2.43 4.77
CA VAL A 31 0.73 2.34 5.22
C VAL A 31 0.06 3.71 5.06
N VAL A 32 -1.22 3.72 4.75
CA VAL A 32 -2.04 4.91 4.93
C VAL A 32 -3.06 4.59 6.01
N ALA A 33 -2.96 5.30 7.13
CA ALA A 33 -3.82 5.11 8.28
C ALA A 33 -5.07 5.99 8.15
N GLY A 34 -6.14 5.57 8.81
CA GLY A 34 -7.36 6.35 8.92
C GLY A 34 -8.11 6.01 10.17
N PRO A 35 -9.16 6.78 10.52
CA PRO A 35 -9.94 6.52 11.71
C PRO A 35 -10.50 5.09 11.73
N ALA A 36 -10.41 4.43 12.86
CA ALA A 36 -10.88 3.06 13.01
C ALA A 36 -12.35 2.94 12.61
N GLY A 37 -12.66 1.96 11.77
CA GLY A 37 -14.00 1.72 11.25
C GLY A 37 -14.44 2.63 10.11
N SER A 38 -13.62 3.59 9.68
CA SER A 38 -14.01 4.56 8.65
C SER A 38 -13.79 4.10 7.21
N ASP A 39 -12.87 3.16 6.99
CA ASP A 39 -12.41 2.76 5.66
C ASP A 39 -11.93 3.96 4.83
N ARG A 40 -11.39 4.99 5.50
CA ARG A 40 -11.00 6.24 4.86
C ARG A 40 -9.51 6.51 5.08
N PRO A 41 -8.67 6.35 4.03
CA PRO A 41 -7.23 6.61 4.15
C PRO A 41 -6.98 8.10 4.31
N GLU A 42 -6.25 8.48 5.37
CA GLU A 42 -6.00 9.90 5.68
C GLU A 42 -4.54 10.23 5.93
N ARG A 43 -3.82 9.37 6.65
CA ARG A 43 -2.47 9.70 7.11
C ARG A 43 -1.44 8.81 6.43
N PHE A 44 -0.62 9.40 5.59
CA PHE A 44 0.45 8.71 4.86
C PHE A 44 1.62 8.39 5.80
N VAL A 45 1.97 7.11 5.90
CA VAL A 45 3.06 6.63 6.76
C VAL A 45 4.01 5.79 5.90
N PRO A 46 5.00 6.42 5.26
CA PRO A 46 6.01 5.67 4.52
C PRO A 46 6.87 4.87 5.49
N MET A 47 7.27 3.67 5.07
CA MET A 47 8.05 2.76 5.87
C MET A 47 9.38 2.49 5.16
N LEU A 48 10.40 2.14 5.95
CA LEU A 48 11.65 1.66 5.39
C LEU A 48 11.49 0.19 5.00
N ASN A 49 11.90 -0.15 3.78
CA ASN A 49 12.03 -1.55 3.40
C ASN A 49 13.34 -2.09 3.99
N ALA A 50 13.22 -2.87 5.06
CA ALA A 50 14.39 -3.43 5.75
C ALA A 50 15.17 -4.43 4.88
N ALA A 51 14.50 -5.06 3.93
CA ALA A 51 15.13 -5.99 2.99
C ALA A 51 15.96 -5.28 1.93
N ARG A 52 15.68 -4.02 1.63
CA ARG A 52 16.34 -3.21 0.59
C ARG A 52 16.49 -3.99 -0.72
N SER A 53 15.39 -4.61 -1.14
CA SER A 53 15.38 -5.55 -2.26
C SER A 53 14.50 -5.07 -3.40
N PRO A 54 14.88 -5.35 -4.66
CA PRO A 54 14.01 -5.09 -5.80
C PRO A 54 12.90 -6.13 -5.98
N THR A 55 12.90 -7.21 -5.19
CA THR A 55 11.93 -8.31 -5.36
C THR A 55 11.19 -8.67 -4.08
N PHE A 56 11.47 -7.99 -2.98
CA PHE A 56 10.86 -8.29 -1.69
C PHE A 56 10.83 -7.04 -0.83
N TYR A 57 9.83 -6.96 0.04
CA TYR A 57 9.81 -5.92 1.07
C TYR A 57 9.54 -6.52 2.44
N GLU A 58 10.07 -5.85 3.44
CA GLU A 58 9.83 -6.16 4.84
C GLU A 58 9.82 -4.83 5.60
N PHE A 59 8.76 -4.57 6.34
CA PHE A 59 8.70 -3.37 7.15
C PHE A 59 9.82 -3.39 8.19
N ASP A 60 10.56 -2.30 8.30
CA ASP A 60 11.51 -2.11 9.37
C ASP A 60 10.80 -2.28 10.72
N SER A 61 11.37 -3.09 11.62
CA SER A 61 10.69 -3.43 12.87
C SER A 61 10.53 -2.23 13.81
N THR A 62 11.44 -1.26 13.77
CA THR A 62 11.31 -0.03 14.55
C THR A 62 10.17 0.82 14.02
N ASP A 63 10.08 0.98 12.70
CA ASP A 63 8.99 1.70 12.04
C ASP A 63 7.65 1.04 12.32
N LEU A 64 7.61 -0.29 12.26
CA LEU A 64 6.38 -1.04 12.49
C LEU A 64 5.87 -0.87 13.93
N LEU A 65 6.78 -0.96 14.91
CA LEU A 65 6.42 -0.74 16.31
C LEU A 65 5.88 0.68 16.54
N LYS A 66 6.54 1.67 15.96
CA LYS A 66 6.10 3.06 16.04
C LYS A 66 4.71 3.23 15.43
N LEU A 67 4.47 2.60 14.27
CA LEU A 67 3.17 2.65 13.61
C LEU A 67 2.07 2.10 14.51
N TYR A 68 2.24 0.92 15.08
CA TYR A 68 1.21 0.31 15.93
C TYR A 68 0.93 1.14 17.17
N ARG A 69 1.94 1.76 17.77
CA ARG A 69 1.74 2.69 18.89
C ARG A 69 0.93 3.91 18.46
N GLU A 70 1.24 4.48 17.30
CA GLU A 70 0.51 5.64 16.78
C GLU A 70 -0.93 5.28 16.42
N LEU A 71 -1.17 4.12 15.83
CA LEU A 71 -2.53 3.66 15.52
C LEU A 71 -3.37 3.53 16.80
N ASP A 72 -2.80 2.95 17.84
CA ASP A 72 -3.47 2.78 19.10
C ASP A 72 -3.77 4.13 19.76
N ASP A 73 -2.78 5.02 19.83
CA ASP A 73 -2.93 6.34 20.45
C ASP A 73 -3.94 7.24 19.71
N ARG A 74 -4.08 7.07 18.41
CA ARG A 74 -4.94 7.91 17.56
C ARG A 74 -6.28 7.27 17.22
N ASP A 75 -6.55 6.07 17.69
CA ASP A 75 -7.74 5.30 17.33
C ASP A 75 -7.85 5.17 15.80
N GLU A 76 -6.77 4.77 15.19
CA GLU A 76 -6.66 4.57 13.74
C GLU A 76 -6.44 3.10 13.41
N GLU A 77 -6.69 2.76 12.14
CA GLU A 77 -6.39 1.45 11.58
C GLU A 77 -5.55 1.59 10.30
N PRO A 78 -4.83 0.54 9.88
CA PRO A 78 -4.15 0.55 8.59
C PRO A 78 -5.17 0.33 7.48
N VAL A 79 -5.65 1.41 6.88
CA VAL A 79 -6.66 1.34 5.82
C VAL A 79 -6.05 0.83 4.53
N VAL A 80 -4.86 1.33 4.18
CA VAL A 80 -4.11 0.92 3.00
C VAL A 80 -2.75 0.40 3.43
N ILE A 81 -2.37 -0.74 2.89
CA ILE A 81 -1.00 -1.27 2.97
C ILE A 81 -0.48 -1.32 1.55
N TYR A 82 0.60 -0.59 1.26
CA TYR A 82 1.09 -0.48 -0.11
C TYR A 82 2.53 -0.93 -0.24
N HIS A 83 2.85 -1.44 -1.41
CA HIS A 83 4.25 -1.64 -1.83
C HIS A 83 4.35 -1.55 -3.35
N SER A 84 5.58 -1.46 -3.85
CA SER A 84 5.83 -1.39 -5.28
C SER A 84 6.46 -2.68 -5.80
N HIS A 85 6.13 -3.02 -7.05
CA HIS A 85 6.85 -4.01 -7.84
C HIS A 85 7.72 -3.29 -8.85
N THR A 86 8.98 -3.67 -8.96
CA THR A 86 9.95 -2.96 -9.79
C THR A 86 10.30 -3.69 -11.08
N ALA A 87 9.96 -4.97 -11.19
CA ALA A 87 10.26 -5.81 -12.35
C ALA A 87 9.04 -6.55 -12.90
N THR A 88 7.89 -6.47 -12.24
CA THR A 88 6.66 -7.16 -12.62
C THR A 88 5.46 -6.23 -12.56
N GLU A 89 4.32 -6.69 -13.06
CA GLU A 89 3.06 -5.96 -12.98
C GLU A 89 2.60 -5.76 -11.53
N ALA A 90 1.67 -4.84 -11.33
CA ALA A 90 1.10 -4.53 -10.01
C ALA A 90 0.06 -5.58 -9.62
N TYR A 91 0.50 -6.81 -9.39
CA TYR A 91 -0.36 -7.91 -8.96
C TYR A 91 0.33 -8.66 -7.81
N PRO A 92 -0.39 -9.05 -6.74
CA PRO A 92 0.21 -9.69 -5.59
C PRO A 92 0.95 -10.98 -5.96
N SER A 93 2.19 -11.09 -5.50
CA SER A 93 2.98 -12.31 -5.64
C SER A 93 2.52 -13.35 -4.62
N ARG A 94 2.98 -14.58 -4.79
CA ARG A 94 2.71 -15.65 -3.82
C ARG A 94 3.21 -15.27 -2.42
N THR A 95 4.37 -14.62 -2.35
CA THR A 95 4.93 -14.12 -1.09
C THR A 95 4.05 -13.02 -0.50
N ASP A 96 3.58 -12.08 -1.31
CA ASP A 96 2.69 -11.01 -0.87
C ASP A 96 1.44 -11.58 -0.21
N VAL A 97 0.84 -12.60 -0.82
CA VAL A 97 -0.35 -13.26 -0.29
C VAL A 97 -0.07 -13.94 1.05
N SER A 98 1.09 -14.62 1.16
CA SER A 98 1.44 -15.34 2.39
C SER A 98 1.69 -14.42 3.58
N TYR A 99 2.10 -13.17 3.34
CA TYR A 99 2.33 -12.18 4.39
C TYR A 99 1.15 -11.25 4.63
N ALA A 100 0.09 -11.33 3.82
CA ALA A 100 -1.09 -10.49 3.98
C ALA A 100 -1.90 -10.96 5.19
N ASN A 101 -1.86 -10.19 6.27
CA ASN A 101 -2.50 -10.55 7.55
C ASN A 101 -3.53 -9.52 8.04
N GLU A 102 -3.90 -8.56 7.19
CA GLU A 102 -4.89 -7.53 7.51
C GLU A 102 -6.08 -7.65 6.55
N PRO A 103 -7.05 -8.51 6.85
CA PRO A 103 -8.15 -8.79 5.91
C PRO A 103 -9.05 -7.59 5.64
N GLY A 104 -9.06 -6.60 6.52
CA GLY A 104 -9.82 -5.36 6.33
C GLY A 104 -9.10 -4.29 5.54
N ALA A 105 -7.81 -4.45 5.23
CA ALA A 105 -7.03 -3.44 4.53
C ALA A 105 -7.17 -3.56 3.01
N HIS A 106 -6.95 -2.43 2.35
CA HIS A 106 -6.76 -2.37 0.91
C HIS A 106 -5.26 -2.55 0.62
N TYR A 107 -4.90 -3.60 -0.11
CA TYR A 107 -3.52 -3.84 -0.51
C TYR A 107 -3.28 -3.18 -1.86
N VAL A 108 -2.53 -2.09 -1.84
CA VAL A 108 -2.22 -1.30 -3.04
C VAL A 108 -0.85 -1.68 -3.56
N LEU A 109 -0.77 -1.96 -4.86
CA LEU A 109 0.48 -2.20 -5.56
C LEU A 109 0.68 -1.16 -6.65
N VAL A 110 1.90 -0.65 -6.73
CA VAL A 110 2.33 0.26 -7.79
C VAL A 110 3.46 -0.43 -8.55
N SER A 111 3.36 -0.51 -9.87
CA SER A 111 4.47 -1.04 -10.66
C SER A 111 5.27 0.06 -11.33
N THR A 112 6.60 -0.03 -11.20
CA THR A 112 7.54 0.85 -11.88
C THR A 112 8.33 0.10 -12.96
N ALA A 113 7.87 -1.12 -13.33
CA ALA A 113 8.62 -2.06 -14.18
C ALA A 113 8.93 -1.51 -15.57
N ASP A 114 7.98 -0.86 -16.19
CA ASP A 114 8.09 -0.38 -17.58
C ASP A 114 8.29 1.13 -17.65
N THR A 115 8.82 1.72 -16.59
CA THR A 115 8.97 3.17 -16.57
C THR A 115 10.44 3.56 -16.47
N ASP A 116 10.82 4.53 -17.29
CA ASP A 116 12.05 5.27 -17.13
C ASP A 116 11.87 6.46 -16.15
N GLY A 117 10.79 6.42 -15.40
CA GLY A 117 10.38 7.47 -14.49
C GLY A 117 9.35 8.44 -15.08
N SER A 118 8.92 8.24 -16.32
CA SER A 118 8.04 9.18 -17.02
C SER A 118 6.68 8.60 -17.43
N GLY A 119 6.51 7.28 -17.39
CA GLY A 119 5.32 6.63 -17.92
C GLY A 119 4.16 6.58 -16.94
N PRO A 120 2.99 6.14 -17.39
CA PRO A 120 1.88 5.86 -16.50
C PRO A 120 2.23 4.67 -15.62
N PHE A 121 2.05 4.82 -14.32
CA PHE A 121 2.27 3.74 -13.38
C PHE A 121 1.01 2.90 -13.24
N GLN A 122 1.19 1.59 -13.12
CA GLN A 122 0.08 0.76 -12.67
C GLN A 122 -0.14 1.04 -11.18
N PHE A 123 -1.36 1.35 -10.84
CA PHE A 123 -1.80 1.55 -9.44
C PHE A 123 -3.07 0.74 -9.27
N ARG A 124 -2.96 -0.37 -8.54
CA ARG A 124 -4.06 -1.33 -8.39
C ARG A 124 -4.28 -1.66 -6.92
N SER A 125 -5.53 -1.93 -6.56
CA SER A 125 -5.89 -2.27 -5.19
C SER A 125 -6.55 -3.64 -5.13
N PHE A 126 -6.24 -4.38 -4.06
CA PHE A 126 -6.70 -5.75 -3.87
C PHE A 126 -7.18 -5.96 -2.44
N ARG A 127 -8.17 -6.82 -2.29
CA ARG A 127 -8.48 -7.43 -1.00
C ARG A 127 -7.82 -8.79 -0.97
N ILE A 128 -7.16 -9.11 0.13
CA ILE A 128 -6.50 -10.42 0.33
C ILE A 128 -7.03 -10.98 1.64
N VAL A 129 -7.90 -11.98 1.54
CA VAL A 129 -8.57 -12.60 2.68
C VAL A 129 -8.42 -14.10 2.59
N ASP A 130 -7.82 -14.71 3.61
CA ASP A 130 -7.61 -16.16 3.66
C ASP A 130 -6.93 -16.72 2.41
N GLY A 131 -5.95 -15.98 1.88
CA GLY A 131 -5.21 -16.37 0.69
C GLY A 131 -5.93 -16.11 -0.63
N GLU A 132 -7.14 -15.57 -0.60
CA GLU A 132 -7.89 -15.22 -1.80
C GLU A 132 -7.69 -13.76 -2.18
N ILE A 133 -7.35 -13.53 -3.45
CA ILE A 133 -7.10 -12.20 -4.00
C ILE A 133 -8.33 -11.76 -4.78
N THR A 134 -8.84 -10.57 -4.47
CA THR A 134 -9.91 -9.93 -5.25
C THR A 134 -9.46 -8.53 -5.60
N GLU A 135 -9.34 -8.25 -6.88
CA GLU A 135 -9.05 -6.89 -7.32
C GLU A 135 -10.29 -6.01 -7.14
N GLU A 136 -10.09 -4.77 -6.72
CA GLU A 136 -11.15 -3.79 -6.52
C GLU A 136 -10.88 -2.53 -7.32
N GLU A 137 -11.94 -1.79 -7.57
CA GLU A 137 -11.87 -0.50 -8.24
C GLU A 137 -11.16 0.52 -7.36
N VAL A 138 -10.33 1.37 -7.98
CA VAL A 138 -9.71 2.52 -7.32
C VAL A 138 -10.40 3.79 -7.81
N ARG A 139 -10.97 4.53 -6.88
CA ARG A 139 -11.60 5.82 -7.15
C ARG A 139 -10.76 6.94 -6.54
N ILE A 140 -10.25 7.80 -7.39
CA ILE A 140 -9.42 8.93 -6.96
C ILE A 140 -10.29 10.17 -6.89
N VAL A 141 -10.28 10.84 -5.74
CA VAL A 141 -11.10 12.04 -5.48
C VAL A 141 -10.22 13.20 -5.02
N ALA A 142 -10.72 14.42 -5.15
CA ALA A 142 -9.99 15.60 -4.69
C ALA A 142 -9.93 15.67 -3.15
N ALA A 143 -11.02 15.31 -2.51
CA ALA A 143 -11.18 15.28 -1.05
C ALA A 143 -12.35 14.37 -0.68
N TYR A 144 -12.41 13.99 0.58
CA TYR A 144 -13.54 13.23 1.11
C TYR A 144 -14.67 14.16 1.52
#